data_d3f2d73a3221840c6eecd0200cb0d6d5
#
_entry.id   d3f2d73a3221840c6eecd0200cb0d6d5
#
_cell.length_a   1.000
_cell.length_b   1.000
_cell.length_c   1.000
_cell.angle_alpha   90.00
_cell.angle_beta   90.00
_cell.angle_gamma   90.00
#
_symmetry.space_group_name_H-M   'P 1'
#
loop_
_entity.id
_entity.type
_entity.pdbx_description
1 polymer ?
#
loop_
_entity_poly.entity_id
_entity_poly.type
_entity_poly.pdbx_seq_one_letter_code
_entity_poly.pdbx_strand_id
1 'polypeptide(L)'
;MKFTSDIAEAYDRYLQGNREIKPTACGTMMRVSDSGACLRQRGFTAAKFDECHNLESSTLLAFELGTHMHTVVQDACADQFEGEYETAIDLSHTGVSVSGSCDGLVKIGDQYRLLEIKTMSPFGFKLAKEAGVPKREHL
;
A
#
# COMPACT_ATOMS: atom_id res chain seq x y z
N MET A 1 -16.22 24.25 -24.17
CA MET A 1 -15.88 24.60 -22.79
C MET A 1 -14.51 24.02 -22.48
N LYS A 2 -13.43 24.80 -22.63
CA LYS A 2 -12.03 24.31 -22.51
C LYS A 2 -11.53 24.10 -21.09
N PHE A 3 -12.24 24.57 -20.07
CA PHE A 3 -11.78 24.55 -18.68
C PHE A 3 -11.60 23.16 -18.07
N THR A 4 -12.41 22.18 -18.49
CA THR A 4 -12.33 20.83 -17.92
C THR A 4 -11.16 20.02 -18.48
N SER A 5 -10.72 20.28 -19.71
CA SER A 5 -9.56 19.59 -20.29
C SER A 5 -8.24 20.07 -19.66
N ASP A 6 -8.10 21.38 -19.45
CA ASP A 6 -6.87 21.98 -18.95
C ASP A 6 -6.59 21.56 -17.48
N ILE A 7 -7.64 21.48 -16.66
CA ILE A 7 -7.55 21.00 -15.28
C ILE A 7 -7.21 19.50 -15.25
N ALA A 8 -7.87 18.69 -16.07
CA ALA A 8 -7.61 17.27 -16.14
C ALA A 8 -6.16 16.99 -16.60
N GLU A 9 -5.67 17.71 -17.62
CA GLU A 9 -4.30 17.61 -18.09
C GLU A 9 -3.28 18.09 -17.04
N ALA A 10 -3.58 19.17 -16.31
CA ALA A 10 -2.73 19.64 -15.23
C ALA A 10 -2.64 18.63 -14.09
N TYR A 11 -3.76 18.01 -13.76
CA TYR A 11 -3.81 16.99 -12.72
C TYR A 11 -3.11 15.69 -13.16
N ASP A 12 -3.28 15.28 -14.40
CA ASP A 12 -2.54 14.15 -14.98
C ASP A 12 -1.02 14.36 -14.88
N ARG A 13 -0.53 15.54 -15.30
CA ARG A 13 0.89 15.91 -15.18
C ARG A 13 1.37 15.89 -13.72
N TYR A 14 0.55 16.36 -12.79
CA TYR A 14 0.85 16.30 -11.36
C TYR A 14 1.01 14.87 -10.87
N LEU A 15 0.08 13.98 -11.18
CA LEU A 15 0.11 12.57 -10.78
C LEU A 15 1.32 11.84 -11.38
N GLN A 16 1.63 12.08 -12.66
CA GLN A 16 2.78 11.47 -13.32
C GLN A 16 4.12 12.00 -12.76
N GLY A 17 4.18 13.29 -12.42
CA GLY A 17 5.38 13.94 -11.88
C GLY A 17 5.68 13.57 -10.43
N ASN A 18 4.64 13.27 -9.65
CA ASN A 18 4.76 12.89 -8.24
C ASN A 18 4.79 11.37 -8.02
N ARG A 19 4.81 10.59 -9.09
CA ARG A 19 4.96 9.14 -8.98
C ARG A 19 6.25 8.81 -8.24
N GLU A 20 6.13 8.43 -6.98
CA GLU A 20 7.24 7.92 -6.20
C GLU A 20 7.56 6.49 -6.67
N ILE A 21 8.58 6.37 -7.51
CA ILE A 21 9.16 5.06 -7.83
C ILE A 21 9.96 4.65 -6.60
N LYS A 22 9.32 3.94 -5.69
CA LYS A 22 10.03 3.40 -4.51
C LYS A 22 11.15 2.51 -5.01
N PRO A 23 12.42 2.84 -4.72
CA PRO A 23 13.52 2.03 -5.18
C PRO A 23 13.33 0.61 -4.65
N THR A 24 13.30 -0.35 -5.54
CA THR A 24 13.33 -1.75 -5.15
C THR A 24 14.64 -1.99 -4.42
N ALA A 25 14.54 -2.47 -3.19
CA ALA A 25 15.72 -2.79 -2.41
C ALA A 25 16.60 -3.73 -3.23
N CYS A 26 17.88 -3.34 -3.39
CA CYS A 26 18.82 -4.05 -4.23
C CYS A 26 18.98 -5.50 -3.80
N GLY A 27 18.66 -6.40 -4.69
CA GLY A 27 19.23 -7.76 -4.81
C GLY A 27 18.81 -8.82 -3.79
N THR A 28 18.51 -8.50 -2.54
CA THR A 28 18.31 -9.53 -1.51
C THR A 28 17.16 -9.23 -0.54
N MET A 29 16.66 -8.01 -0.48
CA MET A 29 15.62 -7.64 0.47
C MET A 29 14.24 -7.83 -0.16
N MET A 30 13.48 -8.77 0.38
CA MET A 30 12.06 -8.92 0.07
C MET A 30 11.23 -7.97 0.92
N ARG A 31 10.13 -7.47 0.36
CA ARG A 31 9.08 -6.82 1.17
C ARG A 31 8.08 -7.87 1.62
N VAL A 32 7.54 -7.71 2.82
CA VAL A 32 6.44 -8.56 3.32
C VAL A 32 5.27 -8.54 2.35
N SER A 33 4.93 -7.37 1.79
CA SER A 33 3.87 -7.19 0.78
C SER A 33 4.07 -7.99 -0.51
N ASP A 34 5.31 -8.43 -0.80
CA ASP A 34 5.61 -9.23 -1.98
C ASP A 34 5.44 -10.74 -1.74
N SER A 35 5.11 -11.15 -0.52
CA SER A 35 5.03 -12.58 -0.16
C SER A 35 4.02 -13.36 -1.01
N GLY A 36 2.91 -12.73 -1.39
CA GLY A 36 1.88 -13.29 -2.27
C GLY A 36 2.12 -13.09 -3.77
N ALA A 37 3.18 -12.36 -4.16
CA ALA A 37 3.42 -12.02 -5.54
C ALA A 37 3.96 -13.21 -6.36
N CYS A 38 3.70 -13.19 -7.68
CA CYS A 38 4.23 -14.18 -8.60
C CYS A 38 5.76 -14.20 -8.58
N LEU A 39 6.37 -15.37 -8.43
CA LEU A 39 7.84 -15.55 -8.39
C LEU A 39 8.54 -14.92 -9.61
N ARG A 40 7.94 -15.01 -10.80
CA ARG A 40 8.47 -14.41 -12.02
C ARG A 40 8.48 -12.87 -11.92
N GLN A 41 7.40 -12.27 -11.44
CA GLN A 41 7.31 -10.84 -11.21
C GLN A 41 8.39 -10.39 -10.21
N ARG A 42 8.57 -11.13 -9.12
CA ARG A 42 9.61 -10.87 -8.12
C ARG A 42 11.00 -10.97 -8.71
N GLY A 43 11.25 -11.95 -9.58
CA GLY A 43 12.52 -12.09 -10.30
C GLY A 43 12.84 -10.87 -11.17
N PHE A 44 11.86 -10.35 -11.91
CA PHE A 44 12.04 -9.12 -12.70
C PHE A 44 12.29 -7.90 -11.82
N THR A 45 11.56 -7.76 -10.72
CA THR A 45 11.76 -6.67 -9.76
C THR A 45 13.17 -6.73 -9.15
N ALA A 46 13.63 -7.90 -8.73
CA ALA A 46 14.98 -8.10 -8.18
C ALA A 46 16.08 -7.83 -9.22
N ALA A 47 15.84 -8.16 -10.48
CA ALA A 47 16.75 -7.89 -11.58
C ALA A 47 16.71 -6.44 -12.07
N LYS A 48 15.89 -5.56 -11.43
CA LYS A 48 15.72 -4.14 -11.79
C LYS A 48 15.30 -3.91 -13.25
N PHE A 49 14.46 -4.80 -13.77
CA PHE A 49 13.82 -4.52 -15.05
C PHE A 49 12.89 -3.33 -14.90
N ASP A 50 13.03 -2.36 -15.79
CA ASP A 50 12.15 -1.20 -15.84
C ASP A 50 10.71 -1.64 -16.09
N GLU A 51 9.79 -1.04 -15.35
CA GLU A 51 8.39 -1.20 -15.65
C GLU A 51 8.08 -0.55 -17.01
N CYS A 52 7.66 -1.35 -17.97
CA CYS A 52 7.36 -0.88 -19.33
C CYS A 52 5.94 -0.30 -19.48
N HIS A 53 5.19 -0.12 -18.41
CA HIS A 53 3.84 0.41 -18.47
C HIS A 53 3.73 1.74 -17.75
N ASN A 54 3.30 2.76 -18.50
CA ASN A 54 2.77 3.97 -17.88
C ASN A 54 1.43 3.61 -17.23
N LEU A 55 1.34 3.84 -15.93
CA LEU A 55 0.07 3.66 -15.22
C LEU A 55 -0.92 4.73 -15.69
N GLU A 56 -2.16 4.34 -15.89
CA GLU A 56 -3.23 5.30 -16.17
C GLU A 56 -3.45 6.23 -14.98
N SER A 57 -3.81 7.48 -15.24
CA SER A 57 -4.07 8.48 -14.21
C SER A 57 -5.14 8.07 -13.23
N SER A 58 -6.13 7.30 -13.65
CA SER A 58 -7.14 6.70 -12.77
C SER A 58 -6.53 5.76 -11.72
N THR A 59 -5.52 4.99 -12.10
CA THR A 59 -4.79 4.10 -11.18
C THR A 59 -3.92 4.90 -10.21
N LEU A 60 -3.21 5.92 -10.71
CA LEU A 60 -2.41 6.82 -9.86
C LEU A 60 -3.28 7.56 -8.86
N LEU A 61 -4.45 8.06 -9.29
CA LEU A 61 -5.44 8.69 -8.40
C LEU A 61 -5.91 7.71 -7.32
N ALA A 62 -6.18 6.46 -7.67
CA ALA A 62 -6.60 5.46 -6.69
C ALA A 62 -5.50 5.20 -5.64
N PHE A 63 -4.22 5.21 -6.03
CA PHE A 63 -3.11 5.09 -5.08
C PHE A 63 -3.00 6.30 -4.15
N GLU A 64 -3.13 7.51 -4.72
CA GLU A 64 -3.10 8.76 -3.94
C GLU A 64 -4.22 8.79 -2.91
N LEU A 65 -5.45 8.49 -3.34
CA LEU A 65 -6.60 8.37 -2.44
C LEU A 65 -6.38 7.30 -1.36
N GLY A 66 -5.78 6.17 -1.73
CA GLY A 66 -5.40 5.12 -0.79
C GLY A 66 -4.49 5.65 0.31
N THR A 67 -3.42 6.34 -0.06
CA THR A 67 -2.45 6.93 0.87
C THR A 67 -3.10 7.94 1.81
N HIS A 68 -3.93 8.85 1.28
CA HIS A 68 -4.65 9.81 2.10
C HIS A 68 -5.63 9.14 3.07
N MET A 69 -6.33 8.10 2.63
CA MET A 69 -7.24 7.36 3.52
C MET A 69 -6.52 6.65 4.66
N HIS A 70 -5.30 6.14 4.43
CA HIS A 70 -4.47 5.60 5.51
C HIS A 70 -4.23 6.67 6.58
N THR A 71 -3.75 7.86 6.19
CA THR A 71 -3.51 8.97 7.12
C THR A 71 -4.77 9.31 7.91
N VAL A 72 -5.91 9.49 7.24
CA VAL A 72 -7.17 9.85 7.92
C VAL A 72 -7.60 8.79 8.94
N VAL A 73 -7.47 7.51 8.61
CA VAL A 73 -7.86 6.42 9.52
C VAL A 73 -6.86 6.29 10.67
N GLN A 74 -5.56 6.45 10.40
CA GLN A 74 -4.51 6.41 11.43
C GLN A 74 -4.67 7.57 12.42
N ASP A 75 -4.92 8.79 11.94
CA ASP A 75 -5.18 9.96 12.79
C ASP A 75 -6.41 9.72 13.68
N ALA A 76 -7.51 9.23 13.11
CA ALA A 76 -8.71 8.92 13.86
C ALA A 76 -8.50 7.79 14.90
N CYS A 77 -7.64 6.82 14.60
CA CYS A 77 -7.27 5.78 15.55
C CYS A 77 -6.35 6.33 16.64
N ALA A 78 -5.39 7.20 16.31
CA ALA A 78 -4.45 7.78 17.25
C ALA A 78 -5.14 8.66 18.31
N ASP A 79 -6.27 9.29 17.96
CA ASP A 79 -7.10 10.05 18.89
C ASP A 79 -7.79 9.17 19.96
N GLN A 80 -7.96 7.88 19.70
CA GLN A 80 -8.75 6.99 20.54
C GLN A 80 -7.98 5.83 21.16
N PHE A 81 -6.89 5.42 20.55
CA PHE A 81 -6.14 4.23 20.95
C PHE A 81 -4.66 4.57 21.12
N GLU A 82 -4.09 4.12 22.23
CA GLU A 82 -2.65 4.07 22.42
C GLU A 82 -2.04 3.11 21.38
N GLY A 83 -1.00 3.53 20.67
CA GLY A 83 -0.37 2.67 19.67
C GLY A 83 0.77 3.33 18.90
N GLU A 84 1.38 2.56 18.05
CA GLU A 84 2.38 3.00 17.08
C GLU A 84 1.82 2.82 15.68
N TYR A 85 2.04 3.80 14.81
CA TYR A 85 1.53 3.82 13.45
C TYR A 85 2.68 3.85 12.45
N GLU A 86 2.50 3.27 11.26
CA GLU A 86 3.56 3.05 10.25
C GLU A 86 4.80 2.34 10.87
N THR A 87 4.54 1.31 11.67
CA THR A 87 5.59 0.64 12.43
C THR A 87 6.38 -0.32 11.55
N ALA A 88 7.70 -0.12 11.51
CA ALA A 88 8.59 -1.04 10.80
C ALA A 88 8.63 -2.42 11.47
N ILE A 89 8.56 -3.46 10.65
CA ILE A 89 8.63 -4.85 11.11
C ILE A 89 10.08 -5.31 11.02
N ASP A 90 10.69 -5.63 12.17
CA ASP A 90 12.02 -6.24 12.22
C ASP A 90 11.93 -7.75 12.18
N LEU A 91 12.34 -8.33 11.06
CA LEU A 91 12.42 -9.77 10.85
C LEU A 91 13.87 -10.30 10.83
N SER A 92 14.83 -9.48 11.25
CA SER A 92 16.25 -9.85 11.25
C SER A 92 16.54 -11.16 12.02
N HIS A 93 15.78 -11.44 13.06
CA HIS A 93 15.87 -12.65 13.87
C HIS A 93 15.55 -13.95 13.09
N THR A 94 14.87 -13.84 11.93
CA THR A 94 14.53 -15.02 11.10
C THR A 94 15.68 -15.47 10.21
N GLY A 95 16.76 -14.67 10.11
CA GLY A 95 17.87 -14.90 9.18
C GLY A 95 17.51 -14.62 7.71
N VAL A 96 16.31 -14.11 7.45
CA VAL A 96 15.84 -13.73 6.11
C VAL A 96 15.86 -12.21 5.98
N SER A 97 16.44 -11.70 4.90
CA SER A 97 16.44 -10.27 4.61
C SER A 97 15.07 -9.84 4.06
N VAL A 98 14.15 -9.55 4.95
CA VAL A 98 12.79 -9.10 4.64
C VAL A 98 12.54 -7.79 5.37
N SER A 99 11.95 -6.83 4.66
CA SER A 99 11.50 -5.55 5.24
C SER A 99 10.00 -5.39 5.06
N GLY A 100 9.38 -4.67 5.98
CA GLY A 100 7.98 -4.32 5.90
C GLY A 100 7.61 -3.31 6.96
N SER A 101 6.41 -2.79 6.83
CA SER A 101 5.74 -2.01 7.88
C SER A 101 4.29 -2.48 7.98
N CYS A 102 3.71 -2.31 9.13
CA CYS A 102 2.27 -2.41 9.32
C CYS A 102 1.68 -1.01 9.48
N ASP A 103 0.42 -0.86 9.14
CA ASP A 103 -0.27 0.44 9.25
C ASP A 103 -0.40 0.90 10.71
N GLY A 104 -0.41 -0.04 11.65
CA GLY A 104 -0.33 0.27 13.07
C GLY A 104 -0.33 -0.94 13.99
N LEU A 105 0.13 -0.70 15.22
CA LEU A 105 0.04 -1.61 16.34
C LEU A 105 -0.71 -0.89 17.45
N VAL A 106 -1.99 -1.15 17.61
CA VAL A 106 -2.89 -0.42 18.51
C VAL A 106 -3.28 -1.25 19.72
N LYS A 107 -3.39 -0.60 20.88
CA LYS A 107 -3.79 -1.22 22.12
C LYS A 107 -5.31 -1.12 22.29
N ILE A 108 -5.96 -2.26 22.33
CA ILE A 108 -7.41 -2.36 22.58
C ILE A 108 -7.64 -3.18 23.86
N GLY A 109 -8.05 -2.50 24.91
CA GLY A 109 -8.04 -3.08 26.27
C GLY A 109 -6.60 -3.38 26.70
N ASP A 110 -6.33 -4.62 27.11
CA ASP A 110 -5.00 -5.06 27.56
C ASP A 110 -4.18 -5.73 26.45
N GLN A 111 -4.64 -5.70 25.21
CA GLN A 111 -3.99 -6.40 24.09
C GLN A 111 -3.58 -5.45 22.97
N TYR A 112 -2.39 -5.67 22.45
CA TYR A 112 -1.98 -5.06 21.18
C TYR A 112 -2.60 -5.81 20.01
N ARG A 113 -3.09 -5.06 19.04
CA ARG A 113 -3.70 -5.56 17.81
C ARG A 113 -3.05 -4.92 16.60
N LEU A 114 -2.80 -5.73 15.59
CA LEU A 114 -2.31 -5.25 14.30
C LEU A 114 -3.45 -4.51 13.60
N LEU A 115 -3.17 -3.29 13.16
CA LEU A 115 -4.03 -2.51 12.28
C LEU A 115 -3.52 -2.67 10.85
N GLU A 116 -4.40 -3.03 9.95
CA GLU A 116 -4.15 -3.09 8.51
C GLU A 116 -5.29 -2.36 7.80
N ILE A 117 -4.96 -1.35 7.04
CA ILE A 117 -5.91 -0.49 6.34
C ILE A 117 -5.85 -0.83 4.86
N LYS A 118 -6.99 -1.17 4.26
CA LYS A 118 -7.07 -1.43 2.82
C LYS A 118 -8.23 -0.64 2.21
N THR A 119 -7.88 0.19 1.25
CA THR A 119 -8.86 0.86 0.40
C THR A 119 -9.21 -0.03 -0.78
N MET A 120 -10.46 -0.05 -1.14
CA MET A 120 -10.94 -0.83 -2.28
C MET A 120 -12.17 -0.18 -2.92
N SER A 121 -12.45 -0.56 -4.15
CA SER A 121 -13.67 -0.13 -4.83
C SER A 121 -14.92 -0.63 -4.09
N PRO A 122 -16.09 0.04 -4.25
CA PRO A 122 -17.35 -0.42 -3.66
C PRO A 122 -17.70 -1.86 -4.03
N PHE A 123 -17.38 -2.27 -5.27
CA PHE A 123 -17.58 -3.65 -5.72
C PHE A 123 -16.64 -4.62 -5.01
N GLY A 124 -15.36 -4.27 -4.89
CA GLY A 124 -14.38 -5.07 -4.14
C GLY A 124 -14.75 -5.23 -2.66
N PHE A 125 -15.24 -4.16 -2.05
CA PHE A 125 -15.70 -4.18 -0.66
C PHE A 125 -16.92 -5.09 -0.47
N LYS A 126 -17.89 -5.04 -1.40
CA LYS A 126 -19.04 -5.94 -1.37
C LYS A 126 -18.61 -7.41 -1.43
N LEU A 127 -17.71 -7.76 -2.34
CA LEU A 127 -17.18 -9.13 -2.46
C LEU A 127 -16.43 -9.58 -1.20
N ALA A 128 -15.58 -8.73 -0.64
CA ALA A 128 -14.85 -9.04 0.59
C ALA A 128 -15.80 -9.26 1.77
N LYS A 129 -16.84 -8.43 1.89
CA LYS A 129 -17.86 -8.54 2.92
C LYS A 129 -18.69 -9.83 2.78
N GLU A 130 -19.07 -10.21 1.56
CA GLU A 130 -19.81 -11.45 1.28
C GLU A 130 -18.96 -12.70 1.55
N ALA A 131 -17.66 -12.65 1.24
CA ALA A 131 -16.73 -13.73 1.52
C ALA A 131 -16.38 -13.88 3.01
N GLY A 132 -16.59 -12.83 3.81
CA GLY A 132 -16.29 -12.83 5.26
C GLY A 132 -14.80 -12.90 5.60
N VAL A 133 -13.93 -12.75 4.62
CA VAL A 133 -12.47 -12.82 4.77
C VAL A 133 -11.78 -11.78 3.88
N PRO A 134 -10.61 -11.29 4.27
CA PRO A 134 -9.76 -10.49 3.38
C PRO A 134 -9.40 -11.29 2.12
N LYS A 135 -8.98 -10.59 1.07
CA LYS A 135 -8.43 -11.27 -0.10
C LYS A 135 -7.24 -12.15 0.31
N ARG A 136 -7.07 -13.27 -0.41
CA ARG A 136 -6.02 -14.25 -0.11
C ARG A 136 -4.62 -13.64 -0.08
N GLU A 137 -4.35 -12.67 -0.93
CA GLU A 137 -3.08 -11.94 -0.98
C GLU A 137 -2.85 -11.01 0.22
N HIS A 138 -3.85 -10.85 1.10
CA HIS A 138 -3.76 -10.04 2.33
C HIS A 138 -3.73 -10.90 3.60
N LEU A 139 -3.74 -12.22 3.48
CA LEU A 139 -3.59 -13.17 4.57
C LEU A 139 -2.15 -13.62 4.73
#